data_c4400bdf6c4db5df81ea7793ebab7181
#
_entry.id   c4400bdf6c4db5df81ea7793ebab7181
#
_cell.length_a   1.000
_cell.length_b   1.000
_cell.length_c   1.000
_cell.angle_alpha   90.00
_cell.angle_beta   90.00
_cell.angle_gamma   90.00
#
_symmetry.space_group_name_H-M   'P 1'
#
loop_
_entity.id
_entity.type
_entity.pdbx_description
1 polymer ?
#
loop_
_entity_poly.entity_id
_entity_poly.type
_entity_poly.pdbx_seq_one_letter_code
_entity_poly.pdbx_strand_id
1 'polypeptide(L)'
;MTADDDIFYHENWLRNMWETYKKNPNTIIASRARLIKFNSKYSVKKYEHWKLIDEFKSPSYLNFPTGAGGTLYFPNSLSDMVFDENLFKELCPSADDVWFWAMGVLNNTKITCINEPLKHLTYINIGREVGVTSSITLWSFNKQGGNNKQIMNIFNYFNPEIFDIINESREII
;
A
#
# COMPACT_ATOMS: atom_id res chain seq x y z
N MET A 1 -0.99 -13.38 0.92
CA MET A 1 -1.21 -12.39 1.98
C MET A 1 0.13 -12.01 2.57
N THR A 2 0.35 -10.72 2.81
CA THR A 2 1.53 -10.21 3.53
C THR A 2 1.14 -9.82 4.95
N ALA A 3 2.06 -10.01 5.89
CA ALA A 3 1.94 -9.60 7.29
C ALA A 3 3.34 -9.46 7.86
N ASP A 4 3.57 -8.47 8.72
CA ASP A 4 4.87 -8.27 9.36
C ASP A 4 4.97 -9.16 10.61
N ASP A 5 6.13 -9.72 10.85
CA ASP A 5 6.40 -10.67 11.96
C ASP A 5 6.55 -9.98 13.32
N ASP A 6 6.66 -8.67 13.33
CA ASP A 6 6.82 -7.83 14.53
C ASP A 6 5.56 -7.03 14.90
N ILE A 7 4.45 -7.25 14.21
CA ILE A 7 3.16 -6.62 14.47
C ILE A 7 2.21 -7.60 15.15
N PHE A 8 1.54 -7.14 16.20
CA PHE A 8 0.44 -7.87 16.82
C PHE A 8 -0.85 -7.57 16.08
N TYR A 9 -1.40 -8.59 15.42
CA TYR A 9 -2.70 -8.52 14.75
C TYR A 9 -3.80 -9.06 15.66
N HIS A 10 -4.93 -8.36 15.74
CA HIS A 10 -6.09 -8.80 16.51
C HIS A 10 -6.64 -10.13 15.97
N GLU A 11 -7.20 -10.97 16.85
CA GLU A 11 -7.73 -12.31 16.50
C GLU A 11 -8.72 -12.33 15.33
N ASN A 12 -9.49 -11.26 15.14
CA ASN A 12 -10.46 -11.13 14.04
C ASN A 12 -9.87 -10.47 12.76
N TRP A 13 -8.59 -10.11 12.76
CA TRP A 13 -7.96 -9.39 11.64
C TRP A 13 -8.12 -10.12 10.30
N LEU A 14 -7.74 -11.39 10.22
CA LEU A 14 -7.86 -12.18 9.00
C LEU A 14 -9.32 -12.40 8.59
N ARG A 15 -10.21 -12.63 9.58
CA ARG A 15 -11.65 -12.75 9.32
C ARG A 15 -12.21 -11.48 8.70
N ASN A 16 -11.87 -10.31 9.22
CA ASN A 16 -12.35 -9.02 8.70
C ASN A 16 -11.89 -8.79 7.26
N MET A 17 -10.65 -9.16 6.93
CA MET A 17 -10.15 -9.09 5.55
C MET A 17 -10.92 -10.04 4.63
N TRP A 18 -11.15 -11.29 5.06
CA TRP A 18 -11.87 -12.28 4.29
C TRP A 18 -13.35 -11.90 4.07
N GLU A 19 -14.04 -11.41 5.10
CA GLU A 19 -15.42 -10.93 4.98
C GLU A 19 -15.52 -9.72 4.03
N THR A 20 -14.51 -8.84 4.06
CA THR A 20 -14.42 -7.70 3.14
C THR A 20 -14.21 -8.18 1.70
N TYR A 21 -13.32 -9.17 1.48
CA TYR A 21 -13.10 -9.77 0.18
C TYR A 21 -14.36 -10.41 -0.41
N LYS A 22 -15.11 -11.16 0.39
CA LYS A 22 -16.38 -11.78 -0.07
C LYS A 22 -17.39 -10.75 -0.57
N LYS A 23 -17.39 -9.55 0.02
CA LYS A 23 -18.28 -8.45 -0.40
C LYS A 23 -17.71 -7.63 -1.56
N ASN A 24 -16.41 -7.68 -1.78
CA ASN A 24 -15.69 -6.96 -2.81
C ASN A 24 -14.73 -7.90 -3.56
N PRO A 25 -15.27 -8.91 -4.27
CA PRO A 25 -14.43 -9.87 -4.98
C PRO A 25 -13.59 -9.18 -6.06
N ASN A 26 -12.49 -9.82 -6.42
CA ASN A 26 -11.52 -9.29 -7.40
C ASN A 26 -10.90 -7.94 -7.01
N THR A 27 -10.78 -7.68 -5.71
CA THR A 27 -10.00 -6.55 -5.19
C THR A 27 -8.96 -7.01 -4.18
N ILE A 28 -7.84 -6.31 -4.12
CA ILE A 28 -6.86 -6.47 -3.05
C ILE A 28 -7.45 -5.86 -1.78
N ILE A 29 -7.32 -6.55 -0.64
CA ILE A 29 -7.87 -6.08 0.63
C ILE A 29 -6.74 -5.60 1.54
N ALA A 30 -6.81 -4.33 1.94
CA ALA A 30 -5.87 -3.73 2.87
C ALA A 30 -6.54 -3.52 4.24
N SER A 31 -5.90 -3.95 5.32
CA SER A 31 -6.37 -3.63 6.66
C SER A 31 -5.88 -2.27 7.15
N ARG A 32 -4.91 -1.70 6.47
CA ARG A 32 -4.40 -0.34 6.70
C ARG A 32 -3.97 0.26 5.38
N ALA A 33 -4.44 1.46 5.08
CA ALA A 33 -4.12 2.12 3.83
C ALA A 33 -4.03 3.65 3.98
N ARG A 34 -3.39 4.29 3.01
CA ARG A 34 -3.38 5.75 2.85
C ARG A 34 -4.09 6.14 1.56
N LEU A 35 -4.73 7.29 1.55
CA LEU A 35 -5.37 7.82 0.36
C LEU A 35 -4.37 8.64 -0.46
N ILE A 36 -3.98 8.14 -1.62
CA ILE A 36 -3.07 8.83 -2.56
C ILE A 36 -3.67 10.18 -2.94
N LYS A 37 -2.84 11.22 -2.95
CA LYS A 37 -3.21 12.57 -3.36
C LYS A 37 -2.33 13.03 -4.52
N PHE A 38 -2.93 13.83 -5.41
CA PHE A 38 -2.26 14.40 -6.57
C PHE A 38 -2.19 15.92 -6.48
N ASN A 39 -1.16 16.51 -7.08
CA ASN A 39 -1.06 17.94 -7.34
C ASN A 39 -1.79 18.29 -8.65
N SER A 40 -1.70 17.41 -9.65
CA SER A 40 -2.32 17.53 -10.99
C SER A 40 -2.56 16.14 -11.59
N LYS A 41 -3.07 16.08 -12.82
CA LYS A 41 -3.35 14.81 -13.55
C LYS A 41 -2.14 13.86 -13.57
N TYR A 42 -0.94 14.38 -13.73
CA TYR A 42 0.32 13.62 -13.87
C TYR A 42 1.35 13.95 -12.77
N SER A 43 0.92 14.34 -11.58
CA SER A 43 1.81 14.69 -10.49
C SER A 43 1.24 14.25 -9.15
N VAL A 44 1.88 13.27 -8.53
CA VAL A 44 1.53 12.76 -7.21
C VAL A 44 2.10 13.66 -6.09
N LYS A 45 1.34 13.85 -5.02
CA LYS A 45 1.84 14.50 -3.80
C LYS A 45 2.78 13.59 -3.04
N LYS A 46 3.66 14.19 -2.26
CA LYS A 46 4.53 13.46 -1.34
C LYS A 46 3.72 12.60 -0.36
N TYR A 47 4.26 11.46 0.00
CA TYR A 47 3.64 10.43 0.85
C TYR A 47 3.11 10.96 2.19
N GLU A 48 3.82 11.91 2.81
CA GLU A 48 3.41 12.55 4.07
C GLU A 48 2.10 13.32 3.99
N HIS A 49 1.65 13.68 2.77
CA HIS A 49 0.36 14.35 2.53
C HIS A 49 -0.78 13.36 2.26
N TRP A 50 -0.52 12.08 2.21
CA TRP A 50 -1.54 11.04 2.05
C TRP A 50 -2.14 10.72 3.42
N LYS A 51 -3.43 11.02 3.58
CA LYS A 51 -4.14 10.72 4.83
C LYS A 51 -4.24 9.22 5.05
N LEU A 52 -4.02 8.81 6.30
CA LEU A 52 -4.41 7.46 6.72
C LEU A 52 -5.92 7.30 6.57
N ILE A 53 -6.34 6.17 6.01
CA ILE A 53 -7.76 5.81 5.88
C ILE A 53 -8.21 5.29 7.24
N ASP A 54 -9.32 5.83 7.76
CA ASP A 54 -9.87 5.55 9.09
C ASP A 54 -11.28 4.95 9.07
N GLU A 55 -11.79 4.68 7.87
CA GLU A 55 -13.08 4.06 7.61
C GLU A 55 -13.02 3.13 6.40
N PHE A 56 -14.07 2.37 6.14
CA PHE A 56 -14.19 1.59 4.91
C PHE A 56 -13.98 2.48 3.68
N LYS A 57 -13.19 1.99 2.73
CA LYS A 57 -13.06 2.60 1.39
C LYS A 57 -13.37 1.58 0.31
N SER A 58 -14.29 1.98 -0.57
CA SER A 58 -14.65 1.26 -1.79
C SER A 58 -13.42 0.95 -2.66
N PRO A 59 -13.50 -0.03 -3.56
CA PRO A 59 -12.41 -0.35 -4.47
C PRO A 59 -11.91 0.85 -5.26
N SER A 60 -10.63 1.18 -5.10
CA SER A 60 -9.98 2.31 -5.78
C SER A 60 -8.48 2.06 -5.95
N TYR A 61 -7.90 2.57 -7.03
CA TYR A 61 -6.44 2.62 -7.20
C TYR A 61 -5.77 3.63 -6.26
N LEU A 62 -6.56 4.56 -5.70
CA LEU A 62 -6.06 5.55 -4.75
C LEU A 62 -5.88 5.03 -3.32
N ASN A 63 -6.38 3.85 -3.02
CA ASN A 63 -6.16 3.21 -1.75
C ASN A 63 -4.77 2.54 -1.76
N PHE A 64 -3.82 3.14 -1.06
CA PHE A 64 -2.44 2.64 -0.97
C PHE A 64 -2.29 1.77 0.29
N PRO A 65 -2.15 0.44 0.17
CA PRO A 65 -1.90 -0.44 1.31
C PRO A 65 -0.57 -0.06 1.98
N THR A 66 -0.53 -0.07 3.30
CA THR A 66 0.74 0.04 4.04
C THR A 66 1.13 -1.35 4.53
N GLY A 67 2.34 -1.83 4.17
CA GLY A 67 2.79 -3.20 4.39
C GLY A 67 2.51 -3.72 5.81
N ALA A 68 2.92 -2.95 6.81
CA ALA A 68 2.75 -3.29 8.23
C ALA A 68 1.28 -3.53 8.68
N GLY A 69 0.28 -3.04 7.95
CA GLY A 69 -1.13 -3.33 8.23
C GLY A 69 -1.55 -4.73 7.83
N GLY A 70 -0.84 -5.31 6.88
CA GLY A 70 -1.20 -6.55 6.21
C GLY A 70 -2.15 -6.35 5.03
N THR A 71 -1.93 -7.16 3.99
CA THR A 71 -2.66 -7.07 2.74
C THR A 71 -3.01 -8.47 2.22
N LEU A 72 -4.26 -8.68 1.82
CA LEU A 72 -4.76 -9.92 1.23
C LEU A 72 -4.83 -9.78 -0.29
N TYR A 73 -4.09 -10.62 -0.99
CA TYR A 73 -4.08 -10.72 -2.46
C TYR A 73 -4.85 -11.97 -2.89
N PHE A 74 -5.71 -11.85 -3.88
CA PHE A 74 -6.29 -13.01 -4.55
C PHE A 74 -5.37 -13.48 -5.70
N PRO A 75 -5.50 -14.74 -6.17
CA PRO A 75 -4.70 -15.25 -7.28
C PRO A 75 -4.80 -14.33 -8.52
N ASN A 76 -3.66 -14.06 -9.17
CA ASN A 76 -3.55 -13.19 -10.35
C ASN A 76 -4.00 -11.73 -10.10
N SER A 77 -3.89 -11.25 -8.89
CA SER A 77 -4.23 -9.85 -8.55
C SER A 77 -3.14 -8.84 -8.90
N LEU A 78 -1.97 -9.30 -9.26
CA LEU A 78 -0.79 -8.49 -9.58
C LEU A 78 -0.33 -8.78 -11.01
N SER A 79 0.26 -7.79 -11.67
CA SER A 79 0.95 -7.96 -12.95
C SER A 79 2.08 -8.99 -12.83
N ASP A 80 2.34 -9.76 -13.88
CA ASP A 80 3.45 -10.74 -13.94
C ASP A 80 4.82 -10.09 -13.71
N MET A 81 4.95 -8.78 -13.96
CA MET A 81 6.16 -8.01 -13.61
C MET A 81 6.49 -8.03 -12.12
N VAL A 82 5.57 -8.47 -11.26
CA VAL A 82 5.82 -8.63 -9.81
C VAL A 82 7.03 -9.53 -9.54
N PHE A 83 7.33 -10.45 -10.45
CA PHE A 83 8.46 -11.39 -10.36
C PHE A 83 9.77 -10.84 -10.93
N ASP A 84 9.79 -9.63 -11.50
CA ASP A 84 11.03 -8.99 -11.96
C ASP A 84 11.82 -8.43 -10.77
N GLU A 85 12.67 -9.29 -10.21
CA GLU A 85 13.50 -8.96 -9.04
C GLU A 85 14.49 -7.82 -9.32
N ASN A 86 14.99 -7.72 -10.55
CA ASN A 86 15.93 -6.66 -10.92
C ASN A 86 15.23 -5.30 -10.93
N LEU A 87 14.08 -5.24 -11.58
CA LEU A 87 13.28 -4.03 -11.64
C LEU A 87 12.75 -3.62 -10.24
N PHE A 88 12.32 -4.59 -9.44
CA PHE A 88 11.95 -4.34 -8.05
C PHE A 88 13.10 -3.70 -7.25
N LYS A 89 14.28 -4.28 -7.31
CA LYS A 89 15.47 -3.76 -6.60
C LYS A 89 15.91 -2.38 -7.09
N GLU A 90 15.70 -2.09 -8.37
CA GLU A 90 16.01 -0.78 -8.97
C GLU A 90 15.03 0.30 -8.49
N LEU A 91 13.72 0.02 -8.57
CA LEU A 91 12.67 1.02 -8.32
C LEU A 91 12.28 1.15 -6.85
N CYS A 92 12.16 0.02 -6.14
CA CYS A 92 11.60 -0.07 -4.79
C CYS A 92 12.44 -0.94 -3.83
N PRO A 93 13.76 -0.71 -3.68
CA PRO A 93 14.66 -1.61 -2.95
C PRO A 93 14.32 -1.81 -1.46
N SER A 94 13.44 -0.99 -0.88
CA SER A 94 13.06 -1.05 0.54
C SER A 94 11.59 -0.72 0.82
N ALA A 95 10.74 -0.67 -0.22
CA ALA A 95 9.31 -0.37 -0.10
C ALA A 95 8.51 -1.34 -0.97
N ASP A 96 8.37 -2.56 -0.48
CA ASP A 96 7.61 -3.63 -1.12
C ASP A 96 6.12 -3.27 -1.27
N ASP A 97 5.56 -2.50 -0.35
CA ASP A 97 4.20 -1.99 -0.42
C ASP A 97 3.99 -1.05 -1.63
N VAL A 98 4.99 -0.23 -1.98
CA VAL A 98 4.97 0.60 -3.20
C VAL A 98 4.99 -0.28 -4.45
N TRP A 99 5.83 -1.32 -4.47
CA TRP A 99 5.94 -2.27 -5.57
C TRP A 99 4.64 -3.03 -5.79
N PHE A 100 4.13 -3.68 -4.74
CA PHE A 100 2.89 -4.47 -4.84
C PHE A 100 1.67 -3.62 -5.19
N TRP A 101 1.57 -2.40 -4.68
CA TRP A 101 0.53 -1.46 -5.10
C TRP A 101 0.61 -1.17 -6.60
N ALA A 102 1.80 -0.84 -7.11
CA ALA A 102 2.00 -0.55 -8.53
C ALA A 102 1.64 -1.74 -9.41
N MET A 103 2.08 -2.95 -9.03
CA MET A 103 1.75 -4.19 -9.75
C MET A 103 0.25 -4.47 -9.75
N GLY A 104 -0.46 -4.13 -8.68
CA GLY A 104 -1.92 -4.19 -8.63
C GLY A 104 -2.57 -3.21 -9.60
N VAL A 105 -2.12 -1.95 -9.61
CA VAL A 105 -2.64 -0.91 -10.54
C VAL A 105 -2.42 -1.32 -11.99
N LEU A 106 -1.20 -1.73 -12.36
CA LEU A 106 -0.86 -2.17 -13.72
C LEU A 106 -1.63 -3.44 -14.16
N ASN A 107 -2.11 -4.22 -13.22
CA ASN A 107 -3.03 -5.34 -13.46
C ASN A 107 -4.51 -4.94 -13.44
N ASN A 108 -4.84 -3.66 -13.42
CA ASN A 108 -6.20 -3.16 -13.29
C ASN A 108 -6.94 -3.68 -12.04
N THR A 109 -6.21 -4.01 -10.98
CA THR A 109 -6.76 -4.50 -9.72
C THR A 109 -6.89 -3.36 -8.72
N LYS A 110 -8.12 -3.04 -8.33
CA LYS A 110 -8.41 -2.02 -7.31
C LYS A 110 -8.15 -2.56 -5.90
N ILE A 111 -7.96 -1.65 -4.96
CA ILE A 111 -7.73 -1.96 -3.55
C ILE A 111 -8.93 -1.49 -2.72
N THR A 112 -9.40 -2.33 -1.81
CA THR A 112 -10.46 -2.05 -0.83
C THR A 112 -9.85 -1.97 0.56
N CYS A 113 -10.19 -0.95 1.35
CA CYS A 113 -9.81 -0.90 2.75
C CYS A 113 -10.95 -1.44 3.62
N ILE A 114 -10.64 -2.26 4.64
CA ILE A 114 -11.64 -2.87 5.52
C ILE A 114 -12.44 -1.84 6.33
N ASN A 115 -13.59 -2.25 6.90
CA ASN A 115 -14.49 -1.36 7.66
C ASN A 115 -13.84 -0.75 8.90
N GLU A 116 -12.99 -1.52 9.58
CA GLU A 116 -12.25 -1.08 10.77
C GLU A 116 -10.76 -1.11 10.49
N PRO A 117 -10.23 -0.11 9.75
CA PRO A 117 -8.83 -0.08 9.39
C PRO A 117 -7.94 0.03 10.62
N LEU A 118 -6.78 -0.61 10.58
CA LEU A 118 -5.77 -0.49 11.62
C LEU A 118 -5.22 0.93 11.64
N LYS A 119 -5.66 1.74 12.61
CA LYS A 119 -5.16 3.12 12.81
C LYS A 119 -3.79 3.13 13.46
N HIS A 120 -3.62 2.29 14.46
CA HIS A 120 -2.40 2.11 15.23
C HIS A 120 -1.84 0.71 15.02
N LEU A 121 -0.54 0.60 14.95
CA LEU A 121 0.18 -0.67 14.89
C LEU A 121 0.68 -0.98 16.29
N THR A 122 0.37 -2.17 16.79
CA THR A 122 0.90 -2.66 18.07
C THR A 122 2.10 -3.55 17.77
N TYR A 123 3.29 -3.13 18.19
CA TYR A 123 4.51 -3.89 17.98
C TYR A 123 4.70 -4.94 19.09
N ILE A 124 5.15 -6.15 18.71
CA ILE A 124 5.49 -7.21 19.66
C ILE A 124 6.64 -6.76 20.58
N ASN A 125 7.57 -5.98 20.03
CA ASN A 125 8.65 -5.37 20.82
C ASN A 125 8.28 -3.94 21.26
N ILE A 126 7.93 -3.79 22.53
CA ILE A 126 7.55 -2.51 23.15
C ILE A 126 8.63 -1.42 23.00
N GLY A 127 9.91 -1.79 22.89
CA GLY A 127 11.01 -0.84 22.66
C GLY A 127 10.90 -0.09 21.33
N ARG A 128 10.20 -0.64 20.33
CA ARG A 128 9.91 0.03 19.05
C ARG A 128 8.83 1.11 19.18
N GLU A 129 7.81 0.89 20.00
CA GLU A 129 6.75 1.88 20.25
C GLU A 129 7.29 3.14 20.94
N VAL A 130 8.30 2.98 21.79
CA VAL A 130 8.85 4.07 22.62
C VAL A 130 10.07 4.75 21.98
N GLY A 131 10.49 4.31 20.79
CA GLY A 131 11.62 4.90 20.07
C GLY A 131 13.00 4.70 20.71
N VAL A 132 13.13 3.72 21.60
CA VAL A 132 14.36 3.46 22.39
C VAL A 132 15.39 2.60 21.63
N THR A 133 15.03 1.98 20.53
CA THR A 133 15.99 1.19 19.74
C THR A 133 16.77 2.08 18.79
N SER A 134 18.07 2.19 19.01
CA SER A 134 19.06 2.93 18.21
C SER A 134 19.38 2.31 16.84
N SER A 135 18.61 1.34 16.37
CA SER A 135 18.79 0.75 15.04
C SER A 135 18.17 1.65 13.97
N ILE A 136 18.90 1.84 12.87
CA ILE A 136 18.38 2.45 11.64
C ILE A 136 17.23 1.56 11.17
N THR A 137 16.00 1.94 11.49
CA THR A 137 14.80 1.20 11.08
C THR A 137 14.40 1.64 9.67
N LEU A 138 13.76 0.77 8.90
CA LEU A 138 13.11 1.14 7.64
C LEU A 138 12.22 2.38 7.80
N TRP A 139 11.57 2.52 8.96
CA TRP A 139 10.78 3.69 9.31
C TRP A 139 11.60 4.99 9.34
N SER A 140 12.82 4.97 9.93
CA SER A 140 13.70 6.15 9.96
C SER A 140 14.21 6.53 8.57
N PHE A 141 14.52 5.55 7.72
CA PHE A 141 14.88 5.76 6.32
C PHE A 141 13.71 6.33 5.52
N ASN A 142 12.52 5.77 5.70
CA ASN A 142 11.30 6.21 5.03
C ASN A 142 10.90 7.64 5.46
N LYS A 143 11.08 7.98 6.74
CA LYS A 143 10.86 9.34 7.27
C LYS A 143 11.83 10.38 6.66
N GLN A 144 13.03 9.96 6.24
CA GLN A 144 14.00 10.79 5.52
C GLN A 144 13.72 10.92 4.02
N GLY A 145 12.54 10.50 3.56
CA GLY A 145 12.10 10.62 2.16
C GLY A 145 12.32 9.37 1.31
N GLY A 146 12.71 8.24 1.90
CA GLY A 146 12.91 6.97 1.19
C GLY A 146 11.67 6.53 0.41
N ASN A 147 10.49 6.59 1.02
CA ASN A 147 9.22 6.27 0.34
C ASN A 147 8.95 7.20 -0.84
N ASN A 148 9.16 8.51 -0.69
CA ASN A 148 8.92 9.47 -1.77
C ASN A 148 9.77 9.19 -3.00
N LYS A 149 11.04 8.82 -2.80
CA LYS A 149 11.94 8.47 -3.90
C LYS A 149 11.42 7.24 -4.66
N GLN A 150 11.04 6.19 -3.94
CA GLN A 150 10.57 4.94 -4.54
C GLN A 150 9.21 5.11 -5.22
N ILE A 151 8.29 5.87 -4.62
CA ILE A 151 7.03 6.28 -5.25
C ILE A 151 7.29 7.03 -6.55
N MET A 152 8.20 8.01 -6.54
CA MET A 152 8.54 8.76 -7.76
C MET A 152 9.21 7.90 -8.82
N ASN A 153 10.05 6.93 -8.44
CA ASN A 153 10.64 5.98 -9.39
C ASN A 153 9.53 5.20 -10.13
N ILE A 154 8.52 4.69 -9.39
CA ILE A 154 7.38 3.98 -9.98
C ILE A 154 6.61 4.88 -10.95
N PHE A 155 6.21 6.07 -10.51
CA PHE A 155 5.44 6.97 -11.35
C PHE A 155 6.20 7.46 -12.58
N ASN A 156 7.53 7.62 -12.49
CA ASN A 156 8.36 8.02 -13.62
C ASN A 156 8.57 6.87 -14.61
N TYR A 157 8.83 5.66 -14.10
CA TYR A 157 9.11 4.49 -14.94
C TYR A 157 7.86 4.06 -15.72
N PHE A 158 6.70 4.02 -15.07
CA PHE A 158 5.43 3.63 -15.69
C PHE A 158 4.59 4.81 -16.21
N ASN A 159 5.20 5.97 -16.47
CA ASN A 159 4.53 7.11 -17.09
C ASN A 159 4.40 6.90 -18.61
N PRO A 160 3.24 7.13 -19.27
CA PRO A 160 1.98 7.65 -18.68
C PRO A 160 1.05 6.56 -18.11
N GLU A 161 1.30 5.29 -18.36
CA GLU A 161 0.38 4.17 -18.17
C GLU A 161 -0.27 4.17 -16.76
N ILE A 162 0.52 4.24 -15.70
CA ILE A 162 0.00 4.21 -14.33
C ILE A 162 -0.91 5.40 -14.02
N PHE A 163 -0.59 6.58 -14.57
CA PHE A 163 -1.43 7.75 -14.43
C PHE A 163 -2.74 7.62 -15.20
N ASP A 164 -2.70 7.06 -16.39
CA ASP A 164 -3.88 6.91 -17.25
C ASP A 164 -4.87 5.93 -16.62
N ILE A 165 -4.42 4.77 -16.14
CA ILE A 165 -5.25 3.80 -15.40
C ILE A 165 -5.93 4.47 -14.19
N ILE A 166 -5.18 5.26 -13.40
CA ILE A 166 -5.72 5.93 -12.23
C ILE A 166 -6.72 7.01 -12.63
N ASN A 167 -6.43 7.81 -13.65
CA ASN A 167 -7.27 8.93 -14.06
C ASN A 167 -8.58 8.47 -14.71
N GLU A 168 -8.56 7.45 -15.56
CA GLU A 168 -9.76 6.86 -16.15
C GLU A 168 -10.76 6.42 -15.06
N SER A 169 -10.26 5.87 -13.95
CA SER A 169 -11.11 5.47 -12.83
C SER A 169 -11.71 6.66 -12.06
N ARG A 170 -11.15 7.87 -12.19
CA ARG A 170 -11.60 9.10 -11.50
C ARG A 170 -12.66 9.86 -12.30
N GLU A 171 -12.68 9.71 -13.62
CA GLU A 171 -13.65 10.38 -14.51
C GLU A 171 -15.04 9.68 -14.50
N ILE A 172 -15.12 8.46 -13.94
CA ILE A 172 -16.35 7.66 -13.88
C ILE A 172 -17.16 7.91 -12.59
N ILE A 173 -16.66 8.72 -11.67
CA ILE A 173 -17.33 9.10 -10.41
C ILE A 173 -17.91 10.52 -10.51
#